data_5baa6095410f127dbeb29b10e7094b46
#
_entry.id   5baa6095410f127dbeb29b10e7094b46
#
_cell.length_a   1.000
_cell.length_b   1.000
_cell.length_c   1.000
_cell.angle_alpha   90.00
_cell.angle_beta   90.00
_cell.angle_gamma   90.00
#
_symmetry.space_group_name_H-M   'P 1'
#
loop_
_entity.id
_entity.type
_entity.pdbx_description
1 polymer ?
#
loop_
_entity_poly.entity_id
_entity_poly.type
_entity_poly.pdbx_seq_one_letter_code
_entity_poly.pdbx_strand_id
1 'polypeptide(L)'
;MASTVAPPTDAPTLPSGATDKIPDLGIRARYDNFIGGRFVPPTLGRYFTNVTPVTGQPLCEVARSSAEDVELALDAAHGAAAAWGRTSTTERANILNQMADRLEANLDRMAMIETLDNGKAIRETTAADMPLAVDHFRYFAGCIRAQEGGISQLDDDTVA
;
A
#
# COMPACT_ATOMS: atom_id res chain seq x y z
N MET A 1 -35.75 -12.48 25.59
CA MET A 1 -35.63 -11.10 26.11
C MET A 1 -34.14 -10.74 26.00
N ALA A 2 -33.75 -9.98 24.99
CA ALA A 2 -32.36 -9.55 24.80
C ALA A 2 -32.15 -8.27 25.59
N SER A 3 -31.20 -8.30 26.54
CA SER A 3 -30.79 -7.14 27.35
C SER A 3 -29.90 -6.25 26.51
N THR A 4 -30.38 -5.07 26.18
CA THR A 4 -29.62 -4.03 25.49
C THR A 4 -28.74 -3.32 26.52
N VAL A 5 -27.45 -3.57 26.51
CA VAL A 5 -26.46 -2.84 27.31
C VAL A 5 -26.22 -1.49 26.63
N ALA A 6 -26.53 -0.41 27.31
CA ALA A 6 -26.21 0.95 26.84
C ALA A 6 -24.69 1.19 26.83
N PRO A 7 -24.15 1.93 25.85
CA PRO A 7 -22.72 2.24 25.82
C PRO A 7 -22.34 3.16 27.00
N PRO A 8 -21.10 3.05 27.52
CA PRO A 8 -20.63 3.89 28.61
C PRO A 8 -20.56 5.37 28.21
N THR A 9 -21.07 6.23 29.07
CA THR A 9 -21.32 7.66 28.83
C THR A 9 -20.09 8.54 29.12
N ASP A 10 -18.94 8.01 29.43
CA ASP A 10 -17.71 8.75 29.73
C ASP A 10 -16.59 8.43 28.75
N ALA A 11 -16.66 9.04 27.54
CA ALA A 11 -15.48 9.18 26.73
C ALA A 11 -14.56 10.23 27.35
N PRO A 12 -13.25 9.94 27.58
CA PRO A 12 -12.34 10.93 28.10
C PRO A 12 -12.26 12.12 27.13
N THR A 13 -12.65 13.31 27.60
CA THR A 13 -12.43 14.56 26.89
C THR A 13 -10.92 14.78 26.77
N LEU A 14 -10.39 14.67 25.56
CA LEU A 14 -9.01 15.05 25.27
C LEU A 14 -8.80 16.53 25.59
N PRO A 15 -7.65 16.94 26.16
CA PRO A 15 -7.37 18.33 26.44
C PRO A 15 -7.46 19.17 25.16
N SER A 16 -8.25 20.22 25.20
CA SER A 16 -8.49 21.21 24.14
C SER A 16 -7.23 22.06 23.88
N GLY A 17 -6.20 21.48 23.26
CA GLY A 17 -4.93 22.17 23.04
C GLY A 17 -4.07 21.66 21.89
N ALA A 18 -4.41 20.53 21.29
CA ALA A 18 -3.64 19.95 20.20
C ALA A 18 -4.40 20.00 18.88
N THR A 19 -4.79 21.18 18.43
CA THR A 19 -5.06 21.44 17.02
C THR A 19 -3.75 21.82 16.32
N ASP A 20 -2.70 21.02 16.49
CA ASP A 20 -1.58 21.10 15.59
C ASP A 20 -2.12 20.65 14.23
N LYS A 21 -2.19 21.62 13.31
CA LYS A 21 -2.69 21.40 11.96
C LYS A 21 -1.90 20.25 11.35
N ILE A 22 -2.59 19.17 10.99
CA ILE A 22 -1.99 18.12 10.16
C ILE A 22 -1.37 18.83 8.97
N PRO A 23 -0.06 18.66 8.72
CA PRO A 23 0.60 19.32 7.59
C PRO A 23 -0.10 18.92 6.28
N ASP A 24 -0.08 19.79 5.29
CA ASP A 24 -0.58 19.45 3.96
C ASP A 24 0.30 18.35 3.35
N LEU A 25 -0.15 17.13 3.46
CA LEU A 25 0.52 15.94 2.93
C LEU A 25 0.07 15.61 1.50
N GLY A 26 -0.77 16.44 0.88
CA GLY A 26 -1.34 16.17 -0.43
C GLY A 26 -2.25 14.94 -0.44
N ILE A 27 -2.89 14.61 0.70
CA ILE A 27 -3.91 13.56 0.78
C ILE A 27 -5.14 14.08 0.04
N ARG A 28 -5.62 13.31 -0.93
CA ARG A 28 -6.83 13.66 -1.68
C ARG A 28 -8.06 13.41 -0.82
N ALA A 29 -9.13 14.16 -1.06
CA ALA A 29 -10.41 13.93 -0.40
C ALA A 29 -10.99 12.55 -0.76
N ARG A 30 -10.66 12.00 -1.95
CA ARG A 30 -11.15 10.71 -2.43
C ARG A 30 -10.12 9.98 -3.28
N TYR A 31 -10.09 8.65 -3.13
CA TYR A 31 -9.29 7.74 -3.93
C TYR A 31 -10.18 6.71 -4.63
N ASP A 32 -10.06 6.67 -5.95
CA ASP A 32 -10.64 5.65 -6.82
C ASP A 32 -9.74 4.42 -6.92
N ASN A 33 -10.23 3.34 -7.54
CA ASN A 33 -9.42 2.19 -7.91
C ASN A 33 -8.35 2.61 -8.93
N PHE A 34 -7.14 2.04 -8.84
CA PHE A 34 -6.11 2.24 -9.85
C PHE A 34 -5.99 0.98 -10.71
N ILE A 35 -6.58 1.01 -11.91
CA ILE A 35 -6.69 -0.15 -12.81
C ILE A 35 -6.22 0.25 -14.21
N GLY A 36 -5.38 -0.59 -14.81
CA GLY A 36 -4.87 -0.35 -16.15
C GLY A 36 -4.12 0.98 -16.32
N GLY A 37 -3.40 1.42 -15.27
CA GLY A 37 -2.60 2.64 -15.28
C GLY A 37 -3.38 3.94 -15.05
N ARG A 38 -4.66 3.88 -14.66
CA ARG A 38 -5.53 5.05 -14.44
C ARG A 38 -6.42 4.88 -13.20
N PHE A 39 -6.86 6.00 -12.65
CA PHE A 39 -7.88 6.00 -11.62
C PHE A 39 -9.27 5.76 -12.23
N VAL A 40 -10.02 4.80 -11.68
CA VAL A 40 -11.33 4.36 -12.16
C VAL A 40 -12.29 4.32 -10.97
N PRO A 41 -13.42 5.06 -11.01
CA PRO A 41 -14.43 4.95 -9.96
C PRO A 41 -14.90 3.51 -9.77
N PRO A 42 -15.28 3.10 -8.54
CA PRO A 42 -15.83 1.77 -8.31
C PRO A 42 -17.14 1.60 -9.08
N THR A 43 -17.35 0.42 -9.67
CA THR A 43 -18.49 0.09 -10.56
C THR A 43 -19.85 0.43 -9.94
N LEU A 44 -19.99 0.20 -8.63
CA LEU A 44 -21.20 0.53 -7.90
C LEU A 44 -21.25 1.95 -7.34
N GLY A 45 -20.27 2.80 -7.65
CA GLY A 45 -20.17 4.18 -7.16
C GLY A 45 -20.08 4.29 -5.63
N ARG A 46 -19.69 3.22 -4.92
CA ARG A 46 -19.64 3.20 -3.46
C ARG A 46 -18.26 3.51 -2.93
N TYR A 47 -18.22 4.27 -1.84
CA TYR A 47 -17.02 4.62 -1.11
C TYR A 47 -17.23 4.37 0.38
N PHE A 48 -16.15 4.29 1.14
CA PHE A 48 -16.18 4.31 2.59
C PHE A 48 -15.23 5.38 3.10
N THR A 49 -15.57 5.94 4.24
CA THR A 49 -14.73 6.93 4.91
C THR A 49 -13.60 6.21 5.64
N ASN A 50 -12.37 6.58 5.33
CA ASN A 50 -11.20 6.22 6.13
C ASN A 50 -11.06 7.23 7.26
N VAL A 51 -11.03 6.72 8.50
CA VAL A 51 -10.95 7.53 9.72
C VAL A 51 -9.58 7.34 10.33
N THR A 52 -8.87 8.45 10.57
CA THR A 52 -7.57 8.37 11.24
C THR A 52 -7.74 8.01 12.72
N PRO A 53 -7.07 6.97 13.21
CA PRO A 53 -7.11 6.62 14.63
C PRO A 53 -6.40 7.63 15.52
N VAL A 54 -5.57 8.51 14.96
CA VAL A 54 -4.86 9.55 15.71
C VAL A 54 -5.82 10.58 16.31
N THR A 55 -6.86 10.96 15.54
CA THR A 55 -7.82 12.00 15.98
C THR A 55 -9.28 11.54 15.98
N GLY A 56 -9.58 10.38 15.39
CA GLY A 56 -10.95 9.90 15.19
C GLY A 56 -11.71 10.66 14.10
N GLN A 57 -11.04 11.50 13.31
CA GLN A 57 -11.66 12.32 12.26
C GLN A 57 -11.52 11.66 10.88
N PRO A 58 -12.43 11.97 9.93
CA PRO A 58 -12.30 11.56 8.55
C PRO A 58 -10.96 12.02 7.94
N LEU A 59 -10.25 11.09 7.29
CA LEU A 59 -9.00 11.35 6.58
C LEU A 59 -9.25 11.49 5.07
N CYS A 60 -9.96 10.56 4.48
CA CYS A 60 -10.33 10.56 3.06
C CYS A 60 -11.45 9.54 2.80
N GLU A 61 -11.97 9.52 1.59
CA GLU A 61 -12.84 8.46 1.09
C GLU A 61 -12.04 7.50 0.19
N VAL A 62 -12.32 6.21 0.30
CA VAL A 62 -11.66 5.16 -0.50
C VAL A 62 -12.73 4.33 -1.21
N ALA A 63 -12.46 3.92 -2.45
CA ALA A 63 -13.35 3.09 -3.23
C ALA A 63 -13.74 1.81 -2.49
N ARG A 64 -15.04 1.53 -2.37
CA ARG A 64 -15.57 0.26 -1.89
C ARG A 64 -15.87 -0.63 -3.09
N SER A 65 -14.84 -1.34 -3.52
CA SER A 65 -14.86 -2.17 -4.71
C SER A 65 -15.82 -3.37 -4.57
N SER A 66 -16.35 -3.81 -5.70
CA SER A 66 -17.17 -5.01 -5.86
C SER A 66 -16.36 -6.13 -6.53
N ALA A 67 -16.97 -7.30 -6.70
CA ALA A 67 -16.37 -8.39 -7.48
C ALA A 67 -16.06 -7.96 -8.92
N GLU A 68 -16.95 -7.14 -9.52
CA GLU A 68 -16.76 -6.63 -10.88
C GLU A 68 -15.51 -5.75 -11.01
N ASP A 69 -15.22 -4.92 -10.00
CA ASP A 69 -14.00 -4.11 -9.97
C ASP A 69 -12.74 -5.00 -9.88
N VAL A 70 -12.82 -6.10 -9.14
CA VAL A 70 -11.72 -7.09 -9.05
C VAL A 70 -11.50 -7.77 -10.39
N GLU A 71 -12.56 -8.19 -11.09
CA GLU A 71 -12.44 -8.79 -12.43
C GLU A 71 -11.80 -7.80 -13.43
N LEU A 72 -12.20 -6.53 -13.43
CA LEU A 72 -11.56 -5.50 -14.26
C LEU A 72 -10.06 -5.35 -13.96
N ALA A 73 -9.67 -5.44 -12.69
CA ALA A 73 -8.28 -5.37 -12.29
C ALA A 73 -7.48 -6.61 -12.74
N LEU A 74 -8.09 -7.81 -12.62
CA LEU A 74 -7.51 -9.07 -13.09
C LEU A 74 -7.34 -9.08 -14.61
N ASP A 75 -8.32 -8.64 -15.36
CA ASP A 75 -8.25 -8.52 -16.81
C ASP A 75 -7.12 -7.59 -17.24
N ALA A 76 -6.98 -6.43 -16.59
CA ALA A 76 -5.88 -5.50 -16.85
C ALA A 76 -4.52 -6.12 -16.54
N ALA A 77 -4.41 -6.87 -15.43
CA ALA A 77 -3.19 -7.56 -15.04
C ALA A 77 -2.83 -8.69 -16.03
N HIS A 78 -3.79 -9.51 -16.41
CA HIS A 78 -3.60 -10.57 -17.41
C HIS A 78 -3.21 -9.99 -18.78
N GLY A 79 -3.82 -8.88 -19.19
CA GLY A 79 -3.45 -8.18 -20.43
C GLY A 79 -1.99 -7.71 -20.43
N ALA A 80 -1.44 -7.35 -19.27
CA ALA A 80 -0.05 -6.91 -19.12
C ALA A 80 0.94 -8.09 -18.96
N ALA A 81 0.50 -9.27 -18.54
CA ALA A 81 1.33 -10.38 -18.10
C ALA A 81 2.34 -10.83 -19.16
N ALA A 82 1.92 -10.94 -20.44
CA ALA A 82 2.79 -11.42 -21.52
C ALA A 82 3.93 -10.43 -21.82
N ALA A 83 3.66 -9.12 -21.77
CA ALA A 83 4.68 -8.09 -21.97
C ALA A 83 5.64 -8.04 -20.76
N TRP A 84 5.08 -8.06 -19.55
CA TRP A 84 5.86 -8.09 -18.30
C TRP A 84 6.75 -9.32 -18.21
N GLY A 85 6.23 -10.51 -18.60
CA GLY A 85 7.00 -11.76 -18.60
C GLY A 85 8.25 -11.74 -19.50
N ARG A 86 8.28 -10.86 -20.51
CA ARG A 86 9.44 -10.69 -21.41
C ARG A 86 10.44 -9.62 -20.95
N THR A 87 10.15 -8.87 -19.87
CA THR A 87 11.12 -7.91 -19.33
C THR A 87 12.33 -8.64 -18.76
N SER A 88 13.50 -8.05 -18.94
CA SER A 88 14.74 -8.59 -18.38
C SER A 88 14.79 -8.44 -16.85
N THR A 89 15.61 -9.28 -16.19
CA THR A 89 15.89 -9.14 -14.76
C THR A 89 16.47 -7.77 -14.43
N THR A 90 17.27 -7.19 -15.33
CA THR A 90 17.83 -5.84 -15.17
C THR A 90 16.75 -4.77 -15.16
N GLU A 91 15.79 -4.82 -16.09
CA GLU A 91 14.67 -3.87 -16.12
C GLU A 91 13.81 -3.95 -14.86
N ARG A 92 13.47 -5.17 -14.40
CA ARG A 92 12.71 -5.37 -13.16
C ARG A 92 13.46 -4.83 -11.94
N ALA A 93 14.77 -5.11 -11.83
CA ALA A 93 15.61 -4.59 -10.77
C ALA A 93 15.66 -3.06 -10.78
N ASN A 94 15.79 -2.45 -11.96
CA ASN A 94 15.81 -0.98 -12.10
C ASN A 94 14.47 -0.35 -11.67
N ILE A 95 13.33 -0.98 -11.96
CA ILE A 95 12.02 -0.50 -11.49
C ILE A 95 11.94 -0.54 -9.96
N LEU A 96 12.40 -1.61 -9.32
CA LEU A 96 12.42 -1.71 -7.86
C LEU A 96 13.32 -0.65 -7.23
N ASN A 97 14.51 -0.40 -7.80
CA ASN A 97 15.39 0.67 -7.35
C ASN A 97 14.75 2.05 -7.49
N GLN A 98 14.08 2.34 -8.61
CA GLN A 98 13.34 3.59 -8.79
C GLN A 98 12.19 3.76 -7.79
N MET A 99 11.53 2.67 -7.39
CA MET A 99 10.53 2.69 -6.32
C MET A 99 11.19 3.06 -4.99
N ALA A 100 12.32 2.42 -4.65
CA ALA A 100 13.09 2.72 -3.45
C ALA A 100 13.51 4.20 -3.40
N ASP A 101 14.08 4.72 -4.48
CA ASP A 101 14.52 6.12 -4.58
C ASP A 101 13.37 7.10 -4.38
N ARG A 102 12.19 6.80 -4.94
CA ARG A 102 10.98 7.63 -4.77
C ARG A 102 10.44 7.58 -3.34
N LEU A 103 10.46 6.42 -2.69
CA LEU A 103 10.05 6.28 -1.29
C LEU A 103 11.01 7.05 -0.39
N GLU A 104 12.31 6.89 -0.58
CA GLU A 104 13.34 7.58 0.20
C GLU A 104 13.25 9.11 0.06
N ALA A 105 13.04 9.61 -1.16
CA ALA A 105 12.85 11.04 -1.41
C ALA A 105 11.58 11.62 -0.77
N ASN A 106 10.64 10.79 -0.35
CA ASN A 106 9.38 11.18 0.29
C ASN A 106 9.21 10.56 1.69
N LEU A 107 10.30 10.13 2.33
CA LEU A 107 10.27 9.32 3.55
C LEU A 107 9.45 9.96 4.66
N ASP A 108 9.72 11.20 5.04
CA ASP A 108 9.01 11.89 6.12
C ASP A 108 7.52 12.05 5.83
N ARG A 109 7.18 12.37 4.57
CA ARG A 109 5.79 12.47 4.14
C ARG A 109 5.07 11.14 4.23
N MET A 110 5.68 10.06 3.75
CA MET A 110 5.10 8.72 3.79
C MET A 110 4.96 8.20 5.21
N ALA A 111 5.95 8.43 6.08
CA ALA A 111 5.90 8.08 7.49
C ALA A 111 4.74 8.80 8.21
N MET A 112 4.51 10.07 7.91
CA MET A 112 3.39 10.81 8.49
C MET A 112 2.04 10.30 7.98
N ILE A 113 1.92 9.98 6.68
CA ILE A 113 0.69 9.40 6.10
C ILE A 113 0.40 8.05 6.75
N GLU A 114 1.39 7.19 6.91
CA GLU A 114 1.24 5.89 7.57
C GLU A 114 0.78 6.04 9.03
N THR A 115 1.38 6.97 9.77
CA THR A 115 0.95 7.28 11.15
C THR A 115 -0.51 7.72 11.19
N LEU A 116 -0.94 8.59 10.28
CA LEU A 116 -2.31 9.05 10.21
C LEU A 116 -3.30 7.94 9.83
N ASP A 117 -2.88 7.01 8.99
CA ASP A 117 -3.74 5.94 8.49
C ASP A 117 -3.92 4.80 9.50
N ASN A 118 -2.85 4.37 10.16
CA ASN A 118 -2.85 3.19 11.05
C ASN A 118 -2.69 3.50 12.55
N GLY A 119 -2.34 4.75 12.91
CA GLY A 119 -2.14 5.18 14.30
C GLY A 119 -0.79 4.80 14.91
N LYS A 120 0.14 4.26 14.13
CA LYS A 120 1.48 3.91 14.61
C LYS A 120 2.27 5.17 14.99
N ALA A 121 3.12 5.10 15.99
CA ALA A 121 3.92 6.24 16.42
C ALA A 121 4.83 6.75 15.31
N ILE A 122 4.85 8.05 15.06
CA ILE A 122 5.68 8.68 14.01
C ILE A 122 7.16 8.33 14.16
N ARG A 123 7.64 8.13 15.37
CA ARG A 123 8.99 7.67 15.65
C ARG A 123 9.29 6.33 14.97
N GLU A 124 8.35 5.40 15.01
CA GLU A 124 8.50 4.06 14.44
C GLU A 124 8.40 4.10 12.92
N THR A 125 7.42 4.83 12.38
CA THR A 125 7.23 4.93 10.93
C THR A 125 8.41 5.63 10.25
N THR A 126 9.02 6.64 10.91
CA THR A 126 10.18 7.37 10.36
C THR A 126 11.49 6.58 10.53
N ALA A 127 11.71 5.95 11.70
CA ALA A 127 13.01 5.34 12.01
C ALA A 127 13.10 3.86 11.60
N ALA A 128 11.99 3.17 11.45
CA ALA A 128 11.95 1.75 11.14
C ALA A 128 11.17 1.42 9.86
N ASP A 129 9.88 1.73 9.78
CA ASP A 129 9.01 1.18 8.73
C ASP A 129 9.38 1.70 7.33
N MET A 130 9.51 3.02 7.17
CA MET A 130 9.83 3.59 5.86
C MET A 130 11.26 3.26 5.39
N PRO A 131 12.32 3.37 6.24
CA PRO A 131 13.65 2.91 5.86
C PRO A 131 13.68 1.41 5.50
N LEU A 132 12.97 0.55 6.25
CA LEU A 132 12.89 -0.87 5.97
C LEU A 132 12.17 -1.15 4.64
N ALA A 133 11.10 -0.42 4.32
CA ALA A 133 10.41 -0.54 3.04
C ALA A 133 11.36 -0.20 1.87
N VAL A 134 12.14 0.88 1.98
CA VAL A 134 13.15 1.27 0.98
C VAL A 134 14.21 0.18 0.82
N ASP A 135 14.75 -0.33 1.94
CA ASP A 135 15.76 -1.39 1.94
C ASP A 135 15.25 -2.67 1.28
N HIS A 136 14.01 -3.09 1.55
CA HIS A 136 13.40 -4.26 0.95
C HIS A 136 13.31 -4.16 -0.57
N PHE A 137 12.91 -3.02 -1.12
CA PHE A 137 12.90 -2.84 -2.57
C PHE A 137 14.31 -3.00 -3.17
N ARG A 138 15.33 -2.42 -2.54
CA ARG A 138 16.73 -2.54 -2.97
C ARG A 138 17.26 -3.97 -2.82
N TYR A 139 16.93 -4.63 -1.72
CA TYR A 139 17.29 -6.03 -1.50
C TYR A 139 16.74 -6.93 -2.61
N PHE A 140 15.44 -6.86 -2.89
CA PHE A 140 14.84 -7.69 -3.92
C PHE A 140 15.29 -7.31 -5.34
N ALA A 141 15.66 -6.07 -5.60
CA ALA A 141 16.31 -5.68 -6.84
C ALA A 141 17.66 -6.39 -7.03
N GLY A 142 18.40 -6.58 -5.94
CA GLY A 142 19.63 -7.39 -5.92
C GLY A 142 19.34 -8.88 -6.15
N CYS A 143 18.36 -9.43 -5.44
CA CYS A 143 17.98 -10.84 -5.54
C CYS A 143 17.59 -11.25 -6.97
N ILE A 144 16.79 -10.44 -7.67
CA ILE A 144 16.38 -10.71 -9.05
C ILE A 144 17.59 -10.90 -9.97
N ARG A 145 18.65 -10.12 -9.76
CA ARG A 145 19.86 -10.18 -10.60
C ARG A 145 20.81 -11.31 -10.23
N ALA A 146 20.74 -11.78 -8.98
CA ALA A 146 21.57 -12.84 -8.43
C ALA A 146 20.88 -14.21 -8.44
N GLN A 147 19.62 -14.27 -8.89
CA GLN A 147 18.87 -15.53 -8.90
C GLN A 147 19.50 -16.53 -9.85
N GLU A 148 19.90 -17.66 -9.30
CA GLU A 148 20.43 -18.81 -10.03
C GLU A 148 19.32 -19.81 -10.31
N GLY A 149 19.48 -20.60 -11.37
CA GLY A 149 18.67 -21.77 -11.67
C GLY A 149 19.44 -23.04 -11.32
N GLY A 150 18.73 -24.11 -11.03
CA GLY A 150 19.31 -25.46 -10.86
C GLY A 150 18.80 -26.39 -11.94
N ILE A 151 19.63 -27.33 -12.34
CA ILE A 151 19.25 -28.45 -13.18
C ILE A 151 19.76 -29.73 -12.52
N SER A 152 18.91 -30.72 -12.37
CA SER A 152 19.27 -32.03 -11.82
C SER A 152 18.99 -33.12 -12.84
N GLN A 153 19.90 -34.06 -13.00
CA GLN A 153 19.67 -35.27 -13.77
C GLN A 153 18.83 -36.22 -12.90
N LEU A 154 17.68 -36.66 -13.41
CA LEU A 154 16.79 -37.59 -12.72
C LEU A 154 17.10 -39.04 -13.13
N ASP A 155 17.42 -39.25 -14.40
CA ASP A 155 17.86 -40.51 -14.99
C ASP A 155 18.73 -40.24 -16.22
N ASP A 156 19.05 -41.31 -17.00
CA ASP A 156 19.96 -41.20 -18.14
C ASP A 156 19.45 -40.27 -19.26
N ASP A 157 18.13 -40.06 -19.34
CA ASP A 157 17.47 -39.31 -20.41
C ASP A 157 16.69 -38.11 -19.94
N THR A 158 16.57 -37.85 -18.60
CA THR A 158 15.69 -36.83 -18.02
C THR A 158 16.46 -35.85 -17.12
N VAL A 159 16.27 -34.57 -17.36
CA VAL A 159 16.75 -33.48 -16.49
C VAL A 159 15.57 -32.63 -16.00
N ALA A 160 15.64 -32.10 -14.77
CA ALA A 160 14.64 -31.24 -14.15
C ALA A 160 15.30 -30.08 -13.41
#